data_5b879ec2348383880e682083f6cf64a1
#
_entry.id   5b879ec2348383880e682083f6cf64a1
#
_cell.length_a   1.000
_cell.length_b   1.000
_cell.length_c   1.000
_cell.angle_alpha   90.00
_cell.angle_beta   90.00
_cell.angle_gamma   90.00
#
_symmetry.space_group_name_H-M   'P 1'
#
loop_
_entity.id
_entity.type
_entity.pdbx_description
1 polymer ?
#
loop_
_entity_poly.entity_id
_entity_poly.type
_entity_poly.pdbx_seq_one_letter_code
_entity_poly.pdbx_strand_id
1 'polypeptide(L)'
;QFNRPTDMAITAAGEIFVTDGYGNRRIVHFDKEGNFVNAWGTYGSRPGEFVLPHAVQLDSKGLLYVCDRNSGRIQVFDQSGKFVDQWENILMPWGIFINPRDEVWVCGSSPHWWYRPVKYKHIQNGYPEYKDQLLMRFSTDGRVKQVWSIPLGAENDVQPGEARGVHCIAQDSKGNLYVGDIYGERAQKFVPVTDWPEEERPAGAK
;
A
#
# COMPACT_ATOMS: atom_id res chain seq x y z
N GLN A 1 -24.77 4.20 3.12
CA GLN A 1 -24.60 2.96 2.36
C GLN A 1 -23.21 2.93 1.73
N PHE A 2 -22.48 1.80 1.84
CA PHE A 2 -21.20 1.57 1.16
C PHE A 2 -21.40 1.36 -0.35
N ASN A 3 -20.36 1.68 -1.12
CA ASN A 3 -20.33 1.41 -2.55
C ASN A 3 -18.96 0.82 -2.92
N ARG A 4 -18.83 -0.48 -2.78
CA ARG A 4 -17.59 -1.26 -2.99
C ARG A 4 -16.45 -0.79 -2.08
N PRO A 5 -16.58 -1.01 -0.74
CA PRO A 5 -15.50 -0.74 0.21
C PRO A 5 -14.27 -1.60 -0.12
N THR A 6 -13.11 -1.12 0.28
CA THR A 6 -11.83 -1.70 -0.13
C THR A 6 -11.06 -2.32 1.04
N ASP A 7 -11.04 -1.67 2.20
CA ASP A 7 -10.28 -2.13 3.36
C ASP A 7 -10.85 -1.54 4.65
N MET A 8 -10.39 -2.02 5.82
CA MET A 8 -10.72 -1.47 7.12
C MET A 8 -9.56 -1.59 8.10
N ALA A 9 -9.50 -0.65 9.04
CA ALA A 9 -8.61 -0.69 10.19
C ALA A 9 -9.42 -0.57 11.49
N ILE A 10 -8.99 -1.27 12.53
CA ILE A 10 -9.65 -1.29 13.83
C ILE A 10 -8.64 -0.86 14.90
N THR A 11 -9.00 0.11 15.73
CA THR A 11 -8.18 0.53 16.85
C THR A 11 -8.20 -0.48 18.00
N ALA A 12 -7.25 -0.38 18.92
CA ALA A 12 -7.26 -1.19 20.15
C ALA A 12 -8.52 -0.94 21.02
N ALA A 13 -9.18 0.23 20.88
CA ALA A 13 -10.42 0.57 21.55
C ALA A 13 -11.68 0.00 20.85
N GLY A 14 -11.51 -0.55 19.63
CA GLY A 14 -12.60 -1.12 18.83
C GLY A 14 -13.22 -0.15 17.81
N GLU A 15 -12.72 1.09 17.68
CA GLU A 15 -13.16 2.03 16.65
C GLU A 15 -12.81 1.49 15.26
N ILE A 16 -13.71 1.62 14.29
CA ILE A 16 -13.59 1.01 12.97
C ILE A 16 -13.54 2.08 11.89
N PHE A 17 -12.51 2.05 11.06
CA PHE A 17 -12.32 2.94 9.92
C PHE A 17 -12.36 2.13 8.62
N VAL A 18 -13.28 2.48 7.72
CA VAL A 18 -13.48 1.76 6.45
C VAL A 18 -13.15 2.68 5.28
N THR A 19 -12.30 2.23 4.38
CA THR A 19 -12.12 2.86 3.08
C THR A 19 -13.25 2.45 2.14
N ASP A 20 -14.16 3.37 1.82
CA ASP A 20 -15.27 3.17 0.88
C ASP A 20 -14.85 3.71 -0.50
N GLY A 21 -13.86 3.03 -1.10
CA GLY A 21 -12.96 3.58 -2.10
C GLY A 21 -13.47 3.60 -3.52
N TYR A 22 -13.97 2.48 -4.06
CA TYR A 22 -14.28 2.40 -5.49
C TYR A 22 -15.45 3.28 -5.93
N GLY A 23 -16.48 3.39 -5.10
CA GLY A 23 -17.67 4.14 -5.45
C GLY A 23 -17.77 5.51 -4.81
N ASN A 24 -17.50 5.61 -3.51
CA ASN A 24 -17.78 6.81 -2.73
C ASN A 24 -16.54 7.67 -2.42
N ARG A 25 -15.33 7.13 -2.53
CA ARG A 25 -14.04 7.85 -2.36
C ARG A 25 -13.94 8.58 -1.03
N ARG A 26 -14.26 7.86 0.04
CA ARG A 26 -14.30 8.39 1.41
C ARG A 26 -13.79 7.39 2.43
N ILE A 27 -13.52 7.87 3.63
CA ILE A 27 -13.33 7.07 4.83
C ILE A 27 -14.60 7.17 5.66
N VAL A 28 -15.03 6.06 6.26
CA VAL A 28 -16.20 6.02 7.16
C VAL A 28 -15.73 5.50 8.51
N HIS A 29 -16.09 6.22 9.57
CA HIS A 29 -15.76 5.89 10.94
C HIS A 29 -17.00 5.39 11.69
N PHE A 30 -16.84 4.27 12.37
CA PHE A 30 -17.82 3.70 13.28
C PHE A 30 -17.21 3.52 14.67
N ASP A 31 -18.02 3.67 15.71
CA ASP A 31 -17.61 3.31 17.06
C ASP A 31 -17.48 1.77 17.22
N LYS A 32 -17.06 1.33 18.39
CA LYS A 32 -16.88 -0.09 18.72
C LYS A 32 -18.17 -0.89 18.75
N GLU A 33 -19.32 -0.24 18.90
CA GLU A 33 -20.66 -0.83 18.82
C GLU A 33 -21.18 -0.90 17.38
N GLY A 34 -20.45 -0.32 16.40
CA GLY A 34 -20.81 -0.27 14.99
C GLY A 34 -21.75 0.88 14.62
N ASN A 35 -21.95 1.87 15.50
CA ASN A 35 -22.70 3.06 15.18
C ASN A 35 -21.86 4.01 14.33
N PHE A 36 -22.50 4.66 13.35
CA PHE A 36 -21.86 5.66 12.53
C PHE A 36 -21.45 6.89 13.36
N VAL A 37 -20.19 7.27 13.27
CA VAL A 37 -19.63 8.47 13.91
C VAL A 37 -19.51 9.61 12.91
N ASN A 38 -18.69 9.44 11.87
CA ASN A 38 -18.52 10.44 10.83
C ASN A 38 -18.00 9.79 9.52
N ALA A 39 -17.88 10.62 8.48
CA ALA A 39 -17.21 10.25 7.24
C ALA A 39 -16.56 11.48 6.61
N TRP A 40 -15.41 11.29 5.95
CA TRP A 40 -14.71 12.35 5.22
C TRP A 40 -14.13 11.85 3.91
N GLY A 41 -13.83 12.77 3.03
CA GLY A 41 -13.31 12.51 1.70
C GLY A 41 -14.35 12.68 0.61
N THR A 42 -13.87 13.19 -0.51
CA THR A 42 -14.60 13.35 -1.77
C THR A 42 -13.64 13.07 -2.92
N TYR A 43 -14.15 12.99 -4.15
CA TYR A 43 -13.28 12.87 -5.32
C TYR A 43 -12.42 14.11 -5.54
N GLY A 44 -11.11 13.93 -5.65
CA GLY A 44 -10.18 15.00 -5.96
C GLY A 44 -8.72 14.71 -5.62
N SER A 45 -7.88 15.74 -5.68
CA SER A 45 -6.42 15.63 -5.46
C SER A 45 -5.91 16.48 -4.29
N ARG A 46 -6.74 17.33 -3.69
CA ARG A 46 -6.34 18.14 -2.52
C ARG A 46 -6.20 17.28 -1.27
N PRO A 47 -5.52 17.76 -0.22
CA PRO A 47 -5.56 17.11 1.09
C PRO A 47 -7.00 16.82 1.56
N GLY A 48 -7.24 15.57 1.98
CA GLY A 48 -8.57 15.10 2.37
C GLY A 48 -9.50 14.68 1.22
N GLU A 49 -9.11 14.90 -0.04
CA GLU A 49 -9.78 14.34 -1.22
C GLU A 49 -9.09 13.06 -1.67
N PHE A 50 -9.79 12.17 -2.37
CA PHE A 50 -9.26 10.89 -2.84
C PHE A 50 -9.64 10.60 -4.29
N VAL A 51 -8.71 9.99 -5.03
CA VAL A 51 -9.06 9.35 -6.31
C VAL A 51 -9.52 7.93 -6.06
N LEU A 52 -8.79 7.16 -5.23
CA LEU A 52 -9.18 5.81 -4.83
C LEU A 52 -8.53 5.43 -3.48
N PRO A 53 -9.16 5.72 -2.34
CA PRO A 53 -8.70 5.21 -1.05
C PRO A 53 -8.85 3.70 -1.02
N HIS A 54 -7.72 2.97 -1.06
CA HIS A 54 -7.71 1.53 -1.32
C HIS A 54 -7.37 0.69 -0.09
N ALA A 55 -6.45 1.16 0.73
CA ALA A 55 -6.06 0.47 1.95
C ALA A 55 -5.90 1.47 3.09
N VAL A 56 -6.07 1.03 4.35
CA VAL A 56 -5.93 1.85 5.53
C VAL A 56 -5.28 1.07 6.67
N GLN A 57 -4.40 1.70 7.45
CA GLN A 57 -3.78 1.12 8.63
C GLN A 57 -3.53 2.21 9.68
N LEU A 58 -3.38 1.80 10.94
CA LEU A 58 -3.09 2.67 12.09
C LEU A 58 -1.65 2.46 12.58
N ASP A 59 -0.99 3.54 12.97
CA ASP A 59 0.25 3.46 13.74
C ASP A 59 -0.02 3.34 15.27
N SER A 60 1.05 3.22 16.05
CA SER A 60 0.96 3.10 17.52
C SER A 60 0.39 4.37 18.19
N LYS A 61 0.39 5.50 17.51
CA LYS A 61 -0.16 6.78 17.98
C LYS A 61 -1.63 6.99 17.60
N GLY A 62 -2.20 6.04 16.84
CA GLY A 62 -3.57 6.10 16.34
C GLY A 62 -3.75 7.00 15.13
N LEU A 63 -2.69 7.35 14.40
CA LEU A 63 -2.80 8.02 13.12
C LEU A 63 -3.20 7.02 12.03
N LEU A 64 -4.09 7.43 11.15
CA LEU A 64 -4.59 6.65 10.02
C LEU A 64 -3.78 6.96 8.76
N TYR A 65 -3.21 5.94 8.16
CA TYR A 65 -2.48 5.99 6.89
C TYR A 65 -3.36 5.41 5.79
N VAL A 66 -3.80 6.24 4.87
CA VAL A 66 -4.72 5.90 3.79
C VAL A 66 -3.98 5.88 2.45
N CYS A 67 -3.95 4.71 1.82
CA CYS A 67 -3.41 4.53 0.48
C CYS A 67 -4.38 5.09 -0.57
N ASP A 68 -4.11 6.28 -1.11
CA ASP A 68 -4.84 6.81 -2.27
C ASP A 68 -4.19 6.28 -3.56
N ARG A 69 -4.56 5.04 -3.89
CA ARG A 69 -3.89 4.20 -4.89
C ARG A 69 -3.66 4.92 -6.21
N ASN A 70 -4.70 5.43 -6.82
CA ASN A 70 -4.62 6.01 -8.16
C ASN A 70 -3.99 7.40 -8.19
N SER A 71 -3.74 8.00 -7.03
CA SER A 71 -2.95 9.23 -6.89
C SER A 71 -1.46 8.97 -6.62
N GLY A 72 -1.06 7.72 -6.34
CA GLY A 72 0.32 7.38 -5.97
C GLY A 72 0.78 8.11 -4.71
N ARG A 73 -0.08 8.15 -3.70
CA ARG A 73 0.20 8.82 -2.43
C ARG A 73 -0.40 8.09 -1.24
N ILE A 74 0.13 8.38 -0.07
CA ILE A 74 -0.48 8.06 1.21
C ILE A 74 -0.87 9.38 1.86
N GLN A 75 -2.07 9.46 2.41
CA GLN A 75 -2.51 10.58 3.25
C GLN A 75 -2.64 10.11 4.71
N VAL A 76 -2.23 10.95 5.63
CA VAL A 76 -2.24 10.69 7.07
C VAL A 76 -3.30 11.57 7.74
N PHE A 77 -4.12 10.96 8.58
CA PHE A 77 -5.20 11.62 9.30
C PHE A 77 -5.16 11.26 10.80
N ASP A 78 -5.70 12.13 11.64
CA ASP A 78 -6.11 11.70 12.97
C ASP A 78 -7.47 10.97 12.93
N GLN A 79 -7.89 10.39 14.04
CA GLN A 79 -9.15 9.64 14.12
C GLN A 79 -10.42 10.49 13.96
N SER A 80 -10.32 11.82 14.05
CA SER A 80 -11.42 12.72 13.74
C SER A 80 -11.61 12.98 12.24
N GLY A 81 -10.64 12.53 11.43
CA GLY A 81 -10.58 12.78 9.98
C GLY A 81 -9.85 14.08 9.61
N LYS A 82 -9.17 14.71 10.57
CA LYS A 82 -8.34 15.89 10.28
C LYS A 82 -7.07 15.45 9.57
N PHE A 83 -6.79 16.09 8.42
CA PHE A 83 -5.55 15.88 7.67
C PHE A 83 -4.32 16.30 8.50
N VAL A 84 -3.30 15.43 8.48
CA VAL A 84 -2.02 15.63 9.21
C VAL A 84 -0.86 15.78 8.23
N ASP A 85 -0.71 14.85 7.27
CA ASP A 85 0.42 14.81 6.34
C ASP A 85 0.07 14.04 5.06
N GLN A 86 0.93 14.13 4.03
CA GLN A 86 0.84 13.26 2.87
C GLN A 86 2.21 12.97 2.25
N TRP A 87 2.35 11.77 1.71
CA TRP A 87 3.55 11.31 0.99
C TRP A 87 3.20 11.09 -0.47
N GLU A 88 3.81 11.88 -1.34
CA GLU A 88 3.51 11.90 -2.76
C GLU A 88 4.64 11.31 -3.60
N ASN A 89 4.36 11.04 -4.88
CA ASN A 89 5.32 10.50 -5.85
C ASN A 89 5.95 9.17 -5.41
N ILE A 90 5.18 8.37 -4.70
CA ILE A 90 5.53 7.00 -4.32
C ILE A 90 4.93 5.99 -5.32
N LEU A 91 5.11 4.68 -5.05
CA LEU A 91 4.40 3.65 -5.82
C LEU A 91 2.89 3.90 -5.84
N MET A 92 2.13 3.22 -6.70
CA MET A 92 0.67 3.11 -6.57
C MET A 92 0.37 2.17 -5.41
N PRO A 93 -0.04 2.67 -4.22
CA PRO A 93 -0.13 1.86 -3.01
C PRO A 93 -1.41 1.02 -3.03
N TRP A 94 -1.28 -0.29 -3.18
CA TRP A 94 -2.40 -1.23 -3.16
C TRP A 94 -2.71 -1.72 -1.76
N GLY A 95 -1.67 -2.01 -0.98
CA GLY A 95 -1.77 -2.49 0.38
C GLY A 95 -0.76 -1.83 1.30
N ILE A 96 -1.10 -1.75 2.58
CA ILE A 96 -0.28 -1.18 3.64
C ILE A 96 -0.31 -2.08 4.88
N PHE A 97 0.81 -2.16 5.57
CA PHE A 97 0.93 -2.80 6.86
C PHE A 97 1.88 -1.98 7.75
N ILE A 98 1.47 -1.67 8.97
CA ILE A 98 2.31 -1.00 9.96
C ILE A 98 2.59 -1.99 11.09
N ASN A 99 3.86 -2.28 11.32
CA ASN A 99 4.25 -3.22 12.35
C ASN A 99 4.32 -2.54 13.74
N PRO A 100 4.44 -3.32 14.85
CA PRO A 100 4.52 -2.74 16.20
C PRO A 100 5.72 -1.81 16.47
N ARG A 101 6.67 -1.70 15.53
CA ARG A 101 7.79 -0.74 15.60
C ARG A 101 7.53 0.52 14.79
N ASP A 102 6.29 0.72 14.32
CA ASP A 102 5.89 1.81 13.43
C ASP A 102 6.69 1.87 12.10
N GLU A 103 7.12 0.71 11.60
CA GLU A 103 7.63 0.61 10.25
C GLU A 103 6.45 0.45 9.28
N VAL A 104 6.34 1.35 8.34
CA VAL A 104 5.22 1.38 7.36
C VAL A 104 5.64 0.64 6.11
N TRP A 105 5.09 -0.52 5.89
CA TRP A 105 5.28 -1.34 4.70
C TRP A 105 4.14 -1.12 3.71
N VAL A 106 4.51 -0.82 2.47
CA VAL A 106 3.56 -0.55 1.39
C VAL A 106 3.89 -1.41 0.20
N CYS A 107 2.89 -2.03 -0.38
CA CYS A 107 3.04 -2.82 -1.59
C CYS A 107 2.21 -2.26 -2.74
N GLY A 108 2.64 -2.51 -3.95
CA GLY A 108 1.93 -2.06 -5.13
C GLY A 108 2.73 -2.14 -6.41
N SER A 109 2.43 -1.26 -7.34
CA SER A 109 3.11 -1.19 -8.64
C SER A 109 3.73 0.18 -8.88
N SER A 110 4.69 0.23 -9.80
CA SER A 110 5.18 1.52 -10.29
C SER A 110 4.05 2.31 -10.93
N PRO A 111 3.96 3.62 -10.66
CA PRO A 111 2.96 4.47 -11.28
C PRO A 111 3.19 4.59 -12.79
N HIS A 112 2.12 4.57 -13.57
CA HIS A 112 2.21 4.71 -15.02
C HIS A 112 2.86 6.02 -15.47
N TRP A 113 2.82 7.09 -14.67
CA TRP A 113 3.46 8.37 -14.97
C TRP A 113 4.98 8.37 -14.78
N TRP A 114 5.57 7.38 -14.09
CA TRP A 114 7.03 7.23 -14.03
C TRP A 114 7.61 6.86 -15.39
N TYR A 115 6.81 6.25 -16.25
CA TYR A 115 7.19 5.85 -17.61
C TYR A 115 6.86 6.90 -18.67
N ARG A 116 6.47 8.11 -18.31
CA ARG A 116 6.38 9.22 -19.25
C ARG A 116 7.79 9.75 -19.52
N PRO A 117 8.29 9.59 -20.72
CA PRO A 117 7.72 10.17 -21.93
C PRO A 117 7.79 9.26 -23.17
N VAL A 118 6.69 9.19 -23.88
CA VAL A 118 6.57 9.74 -25.24
C VAL A 118 7.13 8.93 -26.40
N LYS A 119 7.98 7.95 -26.27
CA LYS A 119 8.49 7.16 -27.42
C LYS A 119 8.39 5.66 -27.29
N TYR A 120 7.69 5.15 -26.32
CA TYR A 120 7.47 3.72 -26.23
C TYR A 120 6.30 3.31 -27.10
N LYS A 121 6.61 2.85 -28.34
CA LYS A 121 5.67 2.30 -29.33
C LYS A 121 4.94 1.03 -28.88
N HIS A 122 5.08 0.62 -27.63
CA HIS A 122 4.57 -0.65 -27.10
C HIS A 122 3.43 -0.47 -26.08
N ILE A 123 2.87 0.72 -25.96
CA ILE A 123 1.67 0.92 -25.14
C ILE A 123 0.48 0.46 -25.97
N GLN A 124 0.10 -0.80 -25.81
CA GLN A 124 -1.20 -1.26 -26.27
C GLN A 124 -2.28 -0.66 -25.37
N ASN A 125 -3.26 0.01 -25.97
CA ASN A 125 -4.44 0.60 -25.33
C ASN A 125 -4.19 1.75 -24.33
N GLY A 126 -3.08 2.47 -24.43
CA GLY A 126 -2.84 3.70 -23.67
C GLY A 126 -2.50 3.52 -22.19
N TYR A 127 -2.40 2.30 -21.69
CA TYR A 127 -1.95 1.99 -20.34
C TYR A 127 -0.67 1.15 -20.43
N PRO A 128 0.45 1.59 -19.80
CA PRO A 128 1.60 0.71 -19.64
C PRO A 128 1.16 -0.49 -18.80
N GLU A 129 1.58 -1.69 -19.18
CA GLU A 129 1.51 -2.84 -18.29
C GLU A 129 2.25 -2.48 -17.00
N TYR A 130 1.67 -2.80 -15.86
CA TYR A 130 2.30 -2.63 -14.56
C TYR A 130 3.48 -3.62 -14.48
N LYS A 131 4.68 -3.16 -14.86
CA LYS A 131 5.84 -4.06 -14.98
C LYS A 131 6.53 -4.32 -13.65
N ASP A 132 6.49 -3.35 -12.73
CA ASP A 132 7.22 -3.45 -11.48
C ASP A 132 6.27 -3.72 -10.32
N GLN A 133 6.49 -4.81 -9.65
CA GLN A 133 5.84 -5.15 -8.39
C GLN A 133 6.74 -4.64 -7.27
N LEU A 134 6.31 -3.59 -6.58
CA LEU A 134 7.14 -2.86 -5.63
C LEU A 134 6.70 -3.08 -4.19
N LEU A 135 7.69 -3.22 -3.31
CA LEU A 135 7.54 -3.10 -1.87
C LEU A 135 8.38 -1.93 -1.39
N MET A 136 7.79 -1.06 -0.60
CA MET A 136 8.49 0.07 0.01
C MET A 136 8.31 0.05 1.53
N ARG A 137 9.38 0.35 2.26
CA ARG A 137 9.33 0.58 3.70
C ARG A 137 9.63 2.03 3.99
N PHE A 138 8.80 2.62 4.84
CA PHE A 138 8.92 4.00 5.31
C PHE A 138 9.02 4.04 6.82
N SER A 139 9.56 5.13 7.36
CA SER A 139 9.26 5.58 8.72
C SER A 139 7.99 6.41 8.72
N THR A 140 7.39 6.63 9.90
CA THR A 140 6.11 7.37 10.05
C THR A 140 6.18 8.85 9.64
N ASP A 141 7.38 9.38 9.42
CA ASP A 141 7.61 10.72 8.86
C ASP A 141 7.74 10.72 7.31
N GLY A 142 7.38 9.63 6.65
CA GLY A 142 7.37 9.50 5.19
C GLY A 142 8.73 9.24 4.54
N ARG A 143 9.80 9.08 5.31
CA ARG A 143 11.12 8.77 4.72
C ARG A 143 11.19 7.35 4.24
N VAL A 144 11.57 7.17 2.98
CA VAL A 144 11.85 5.86 2.39
C VAL A 144 13.07 5.24 3.08
N LYS A 145 12.90 4.05 3.62
CA LYS A 145 13.96 3.25 4.26
C LYS A 145 14.45 2.13 3.35
N GLN A 146 13.58 1.60 2.51
CA GLN A 146 13.88 0.47 1.65
C GLN A 146 12.92 0.42 0.47
N VAL A 147 13.42 -0.01 -0.68
CA VAL A 147 12.63 -0.29 -1.89
C VAL A 147 13.06 -1.64 -2.43
N TRP A 148 12.07 -2.51 -2.70
CA TRP A 148 12.29 -3.79 -3.38
C TRP A 148 11.42 -3.86 -4.62
N SER A 149 11.97 -4.45 -5.67
CA SER A 149 11.21 -4.88 -6.84
C SER A 149 11.10 -6.40 -6.82
N ILE A 150 9.88 -6.91 -6.96
CA ILE A 150 9.64 -8.32 -7.21
C ILE A 150 9.54 -8.49 -8.72
N PRO A 151 10.30 -9.43 -9.32
CA PRO A 151 10.25 -9.66 -10.76
C PRO A 151 8.83 -10.00 -11.23
N LEU A 152 8.47 -9.53 -12.43
CA LEU A 152 7.19 -9.86 -13.06
C LEU A 152 7.20 -11.30 -13.54
N GLY A 153 6.29 -12.12 -13.04
CA GLY A 153 6.11 -13.50 -13.49
C GLY A 153 5.42 -13.61 -14.86
N ALA A 154 5.66 -14.71 -15.56
CA ALA A 154 4.97 -15.03 -16.82
C ALA A 154 3.46 -15.26 -16.57
N GLU A 155 2.64 -15.04 -17.61
CA GLU A 155 1.18 -15.02 -17.47
C GLU A 155 0.57 -16.31 -16.88
N ASN A 156 1.12 -17.46 -17.26
CA ASN A 156 0.62 -18.77 -16.82
C ASN A 156 1.67 -19.59 -16.06
N ASP A 157 2.78 -18.97 -15.67
CA ASP A 157 3.90 -19.68 -15.02
C ASP A 157 4.70 -18.70 -14.14
N VAL A 158 4.08 -18.30 -13.02
CA VAL A 158 4.71 -17.40 -12.04
C VAL A 158 5.56 -18.23 -11.09
N GLN A 159 6.87 -18.05 -11.14
CA GLN A 159 7.82 -18.78 -10.30
C GLN A 159 7.87 -18.25 -8.84
N PRO A 160 8.37 -19.04 -7.87
CA PRO A 160 8.67 -18.51 -6.54
C PRO A 160 9.59 -17.30 -6.62
N GLY A 161 9.21 -16.21 -5.89
CA GLY A 161 9.94 -14.94 -5.94
C GLY A 161 9.50 -13.98 -7.04
N GLU A 162 8.62 -14.39 -7.94
CA GLU A 162 7.99 -13.54 -8.94
C GLU A 162 6.56 -13.16 -8.52
N ALA A 163 6.01 -12.07 -9.05
CA ALA A 163 4.61 -11.68 -8.83
C ALA A 163 4.02 -11.00 -10.07
N ARG A 164 2.69 -11.02 -10.17
CA ARG A 164 1.97 -10.35 -11.26
C ARG A 164 1.08 -9.20 -10.80
N GLY A 165 0.68 -9.20 -9.53
CA GLY A 165 -0.17 -8.16 -8.97
C GLY A 165 -0.09 -8.16 -7.45
N VAL A 166 0.97 -7.57 -6.90
CA VAL A 166 1.15 -7.42 -5.45
C VAL A 166 0.04 -6.53 -4.91
N HIS A 167 -0.85 -7.12 -4.09
CA HIS A 167 -2.07 -6.47 -3.66
C HIS A 167 -2.17 -6.23 -2.16
N CYS A 168 -1.64 -7.12 -1.35
CA CYS A 168 -1.62 -6.98 0.10
C CYS A 168 -0.26 -7.41 0.67
N ILE A 169 0.05 -6.91 1.87
CA ILE A 169 1.30 -7.17 2.58
C ILE A 169 1.02 -7.31 4.08
N ALA A 170 1.73 -8.22 4.72
CA ALA A 170 1.74 -8.39 6.18
C ALA A 170 3.12 -8.82 6.65
N GLN A 171 3.42 -8.65 7.93
CA GLN A 171 4.66 -9.12 8.54
C GLN A 171 4.34 -9.90 9.82
N ASP A 172 5.01 -11.03 10.03
CA ASP A 172 4.91 -11.76 11.29
C ASP A 172 5.91 -11.24 12.35
N SER A 173 5.80 -11.75 13.57
CA SER A 173 6.67 -11.37 14.69
C SER A 173 8.15 -11.72 14.49
N LYS A 174 8.49 -12.59 13.52
CA LYS A 174 9.85 -12.96 13.15
C LYS A 174 10.41 -12.07 12.05
N GLY A 175 9.62 -11.12 11.54
CA GLY A 175 10.00 -10.22 10.45
C GLY A 175 9.79 -10.80 9.04
N ASN A 176 9.21 -12.00 8.91
CA ASN A 176 8.88 -12.53 7.60
C ASN A 176 7.77 -11.68 6.95
N LEU A 177 7.95 -11.35 5.67
CA LEU A 177 6.93 -10.65 4.89
C LEU A 177 6.06 -11.67 4.13
N TYR A 178 4.77 -11.42 4.14
CA TYR A 178 3.78 -12.14 3.35
C TYR A 178 3.17 -11.20 2.34
N VAL A 179 3.21 -11.57 1.08
CA VAL A 179 2.73 -10.76 -0.04
C VAL A 179 1.67 -11.55 -0.80
N GLY A 180 0.48 -10.96 -0.92
CA GLY A 180 -0.59 -11.52 -1.73
C GLY A 180 -0.48 -11.04 -3.17
N ASP A 181 -0.47 -11.99 -4.09
CA ASP A 181 -0.41 -11.78 -5.54
C ASP A 181 -1.76 -12.12 -6.17
N ILE A 182 -2.52 -11.08 -6.53
CA ILE A 182 -3.90 -11.24 -7.00
C ILE A 182 -4.00 -11.95 -8.37
N TYR A 183 -3.06 -11.72 -9.27
CA TYR A 183 -3.05 -12.36 -10.59
C TYR A 183 -2.22 -13.64 -10.63
N GLY A 184 -1.29 -13.81 -9.68
CA GLY A 184 -0.59 -15.07 -9.46
C GLY A 184 -1.38 -16.07 -8.60
N GLU A 185 -2.57 -15.66 -8.09
CA GLU A 185 -3.51 -16.46 -7.28
C GLU A 185 -2.85 -17.14 -6.08
N ARG A 186 -1.93 -16.43 -5.42
CA ARG A 186 -1.15 -16.99 -4.30
C ARG A 186 -0.70 -15.95 -3.30
N ALA A 187 -0.26 -16.42 -2.14
CA ALA A 187 0.53 -15.66 -1.19
C ALA A 187 1.97 -16.19 -1.17
N GLN A 188 2.94 -15.31 -1.06
CA GLN A 188 4.34 -15.66 -0.95
C GLN A 188 4.92 -15.17 0.36
N LYS A 189 5.80 -15.97 0.95
CA LYS A 189 6.56 -15.63 2.16
C LYS A 189 8.00 -15.31 1.78
N PHE A 190 8.46 -14.14 2.20
CA PHE A 190 9.85 -13.70 2.12
C PHE A 190 10.45 -13.71 3.52
N VAL A 191 11.57 -14.40 3.69
CA VAL A 191 12.25 -14.56 4.97
C VAL A 191 13.45 -13.63 5.00
N PRO A 192 13.69 -12.86 6.10
CA PRO A 192 14.92 -12.09 6.24
C PRO A 192 16.14 -13.01 6.14
N VAL A 193 17.11 -12.63 5.35
CA VAL A 193 18.39 -13.34 5.28
C VAL A 193 19.28 -12.78 6.36
N THR A 194 19.47 -13.51 7.45
CA THR A 194 20.32 -13.10 8.60
C THR A 194 21.77 -13.47 8.42
N ASP A 195 22.05 -14.53 7.65
CA ASP A 195 23.39 -15.13 7.46
C ASP A 195 23.74 -15.15 5.97
N TRP A 196 23.72 -13.99 5.33
CA TRP A 196 24.17 -13.88 3.95
C TRP A 196 25.69 -14.02 3.88
N PRO A 197 26.24 -14.95 3.09
CA PRO A 197 27.66 -15.06 2.87
C PRO A 197 28.24 -13.69 2.44
N GLU A 198 29.39 -13.31 3.00
CA GLU A 198 29.94 -11.98 2.80
C GLU A 198 30.23 -11.70 1.31
N GLU A 199 30.63 -12.73 0.57
CA GLU A 199 30.86 -12.74 -0.86
C GLU A 199 29.63 -12.54 -1.74
N GLU A 200 28.43 -12.82 -1.22
CA GLU A 200 27.16 -12.68 -1.94
C GLU A 200 26.40 -11.39 -1.56
N ARG A 201 26.92 -10.61 -0.59
CA ARG A 201 26.26 -9.38 -0.14
C ARG A 201 26.31 -8.32 -1.22
N PRO A 202 25.17 -7.71 -1.59
CA PRO A 202 25.18 -6.55 -2.47
C PRO A 202 26.03 -5.43 -1.88
N ALA A 203 26.77 -4.72 -2.71
CA ALA A 203 27.56 -3.56 -2.29
C ALA A 203 26.66 -2.55 -1.55
N GLY A 204 26.95 -2.28 -0.27
CA GLY A 204 26.20 -1.36 0.59
C GLY A 204 25.17 -2.00 1.53
N ALA A 205 24.99 -3.32 1.53
CA ALA A 205 24.23 -4.03 2.55
C ALA A 205 25.02 -4.05 3.87
N LYS A 206 24.54 -3.35 4.90
CA LYS A 206 25.01 -3.40 6.29
C LYS A 206 23.91 -3.94 7.19
#